data_bf45a5c7fec17b70e113013f47e76d67
#
_entry.id   bf45a5c7fec17b70e113013f47e76d67
#
_cell.length_a   1.000
_cell.length_b   1.000
_cell.length_c   1.000
_cell.angle_alpha   90.00
_cell.angle_beta   90.00
_cell.angle_gamma   90.00
#
_symmetry.space_group_name_H-M   'P 1'
#
loop_
_entity.id
_entity.type
_entity.pdbx_description
1 polymer ?
#
loop_
_entity_poly.entity_id
_entity_poly.type
_entity_poly.pdbx_seq_one_letter_code
_entity_poly.pdbx_strand_id
1 'polypeptide(L)'
;VRLLSPQRPEYGVNYGPGSVGFVHKRLEFADGLGAVVTAGIEYCTRWYRKPDYPVVTHVLGASGENLCIEANADGVDEDSLSPYFNDPKYTVYFRKPFGLTDSIAAAIVAKARTYVGCKYDDPLILADLLNNTLLGHAINGMTHDQVAEWLVKVMANPRKEICDEVWVLALAAQTQYAGLGTLAVPPALNDPQMLFGDERIWANDVVVIPGVKPTG
;
A
#
# COMPACT_ATOMS: atom_id res chain seq x y z
N VAL A 1 -3.50 -1.27 -18.11
CA VAL A 1 -3.91 -0.26 -17.10
C VAL A 1 -4.01 1.10 -17.77
N ARG A 2 -5.08 1.83 -17.52
CA ARG A 2 -5.31 3.18 -18.02
C ARG A 2 -5.35 4.15 -16.84
N LEU A 3 -4.34 5.00 -16.72
CA LEU A 3 -4.36 6.11 -15.78
C LEU A 3 -5.34 7.18 -16.32
N LEU A 4 -6.33 7.53 -15.51
CA LEU A 4 -7.24 8.63 -15.85
C LEU A 4 -6.53 9.97 -15.59
N SER A 5 -7.00 11.03 -16.25
CA SER A 5 -6.56 12.38 -15.93
C SER A 5 -6.78 12.68 -14.44
N PRO A 6 -5.92 13.52 -13.81
CA PRO A 6 -6.09 13.88 -12.41
C PRO A 6 -7.51 14.36 -12.08
N GLN A 7 -8.06 13.81 -11.01
CA GLN A 7 -9.43 14.06 -10.55
C GLN A 7 -9.41 14.72 -9.17
N ARG A 8 -10.49 15.40 -8.80
CA ARG A 8 -10.77 15.77 -7.41
C ARG A 8 -11.34 14.56 -6.66
N PRO A 9 -11.10 14.46 -5.34
CA PRO A 9 -11.73 13.39 -4.55
C PRO A 9 -13.25 13.60 -4.52
N GLU A 10 -13.99 12.61 -5.01
CA GLU A 10 -15.45 12.59 -5.01
C GLU A 10 -15.91 11.18 -4.65
N TYR A 11 -16.48 11.08 -3.43
CA TYR A 11 -16.95 9.80 -2.92
C TYR A 11 -18.13 9.25 -3.72
N GLY A 12 -18.13 7.96 -3.97
CA GLY A 12 -19.12 7.30 -4.82
C GLY A 12 -18.86 7.42 -6.32
N VAL A 13 -17.99 8.34 -6.75
CA VAL A 13 -17.61 8.54 -8.16
C VAL A 13 -16.18 8.08 -8.41
N ASN A 14 -15.20 8.75 -7.81
CA ASN A 14 -13.78 8.51 -8.03
C ASN A 14 -13.24 7.42 -7.11
N TYR A 15 -13.74 7.33 -5.90
CA TYR A 15 -13.43 6.30 -4.94
C TYR A 15 -14.67 5.96 -4.10
N GLY A 16 -14.64 4.85 -3.39
CA GLY A 16 -15.75 4.42 -2.53
C GLY A 16 -15.40 3.12 -1.82
N PRO A 17 -16.34 2.54 -1.06
CA PRO A 17 -16.08 1.34 -0.26
C PRO A 17 -15.50 0.21 -1.12
N GLY A 18 -14.47 -0.46 -0.61
CA GLY A 18 -13.77 -1.55 -1.32
C GLY A 18 -12.87 -1.10 -2.46
N SER A 19 -12.76 0.22 -2.77
CA SER A 19 -11.69 0.74 -3.63
C SER A 19 -10.39 0.78 -2.84
N VAL A 20 -9.31 0.30 -3.45
CA VAL A 20 -7.98 0.32 -2.84
C VAL A 20 -7.17 1.47 -3.41
N GLY A 21 -6.64 2.30 -2.52
CA GLY A 21 -5.79 3.44 -2.82
C GLY A 21 -4.32 3.06 -2.66
N PHE A 22 -3.55 3.31 -3.68
CA PHE A 22 -2.11 3.12 -3.72
C PHE A 22 -1.44 4.48 -3.66
N VAL A 23 -0.65 4.72 -2.64
CA VAL A 23 -0.10 6.02 -2.35
C VAL A 23 1.31 6.15 -2.91
N HIS A 24 1.52 7.21 -3.68
CA HIS A 24 2.85 7.73 -3.99
C HIS A 24 3.12 8.95 -3.10
N LYS A 25 4.21 8.92 -2.36
CA LYS A 25 4.70 10.08 -1.61
C LYS A 25 5.90 10.69 -2.32
N ARG A 26 5.81 11.95 -2.73
CA ARG A 26 6.97 12.69 -3.25
C ARG A 26 7.98 12.88 -2.11
N LEU A 27 9.21 12.45 -2.35
CA LEU A 27 10.30 12.63 -1.40
C LEU A 27 10.73 14.11 -1.36
N GLU A 28 10.85 14.67 -0.15
CA GLU A 28 11.47 15.94 0.07
C GLU A 28 12.76 15.76 0.89
N PHE A 29 13.77 16.58 0.63
CA PHE A 29 15.05 16.52 1.36
C PHE A 29 14.89 16.72 2.88
N ALA A 30 13.80 17.35 3.31
CA ALA A 30 13.46 17.56 4.72
C ALA A 30 12.99 16.30 5.47
N ASP A 31 12.66 15.22 4.77
CA ASP A 31 12.13 13.97 5.38
C ASP A 31 13.25 13.11 6.04
N GLY A 32 14.52 13.53 5.99
CA GLY A 32 15.63 12.88 6.69
C GLY A 32 15.77 11.38 6.43
N LEU A 33 15.86 10.58 7.49
CA LEU A 33 15.94 9.12 7.41
C LEU A 33 14.74 8.47 6.69
N GLY A 34 13.56 9.06 6.80
CA GLY A 34 12.36 8.61 6.09
C GLY A 34 12.51 8.69 4.56
N ALA A 35 13.26 9.67 4.05
CA ALA A 35 13.56 9.78 2.62
C ALA A 35 14.46 8.64 2.14
N VAL A 36 15.44 8.23 2.93
CA VAL A 36 16.36 7.13 2.57
C VAL A 36 15.62 5.80 2.50
N VAL A 37 14.73 5.53 3.46
CA VAL A 37 13.90 4.31 3.46
C VAL A 37 12.94 4.32 2.27
N THR A 38 12.26 5.44 1.99
CA THR A 38 11.37 5.55 0.83
C THR A 38 12.13 5.37 -0.49
N ALA A 39 13.32 5.99 -0.63
CA ALA A 39 14.18 5.81 -1.80
C ALA A 39 14.63 4.34 -1.96
N GLY A 40 14.91 3.64 -0.85
CA GLY A 40 15.24 2.22 -0.84
C GLY A 40 14.08 1.37 -1.36
N ILE A 41 12.87 1.62 -0.87
CA ILE A 41 11.64 0.94 -1.33
C ILE A 41 11.40 1.23 -2.81
N GLU A 42 11.49 2.49 -3.24
CA GLU A 42 11.34 2.86 -4.65
C GLU A 42 12.38 2.19 -5.55
N TYR A 43 13.61 2.03 -5.05
CA TYR A 43 14.67 1.32 -5.77
C TYR A 43 14.34 -0.17 -5.90
N CYS A 44 13.91 -0.83 -4.82
CA CYS A 44 13.53 -2.25 -4.83
C CYS A 44 12.30 -2.49 -5.71
N THR A 45 11.27 -1.65 -5.61
CA THR A 45 10.03 -1.79 -6.39
C THR A 45 10.22 -1.55 -7.89
N ARG A 46 11.31 -0.88 -8.32
CA ARG A 46 11.65 -0.71 -9.74
C ARG A 46 11.73 -2.03 -10.52
N TRP A 47 12.13 -3.11 -9.87
CA TRP A 47 12.27 -4.42 -10.52
C TRP A 47 10.94 -5.10 -10.81
N TYR A 48 9.90 -4.80 -10.04
CA TYR A 48 8.55 -5.34 -10.21
C TYR A 48 7.63 -4.38 -10.96
N ARG A 49 8.08 -3.14 -11.17
CA ARG A 49 7.29 -2.10 -11.80
C ARG A 49 7.29 -2.26 -13.34
N LYS A 50 6.11 -2.31 -13.93
CA LYS A 50 5.97 -2.10 -15.37
C LYS A 50 6.34 -0.64 -15.72
N PRO A 51 7.00 -0.37 -16.87
CA PRO A 51 7.53 0.97 -17.21
C PRO A 51 6.51 2.11 -17.09
N ASP A 52 5.26 1.83 -17.43
CA ASP A 52 4.18 2.84 -17.50
C ASP A 52 3.38 2.96 -16.18
N TYR A 53 3.81 2.26 -15.11
CA TYR A 53 3.11 2.29 -13.83
C TYR A 53 3.76 3.30 -12.89
N PRO A 54 2.95 4.04 -12.09
CA PRO A 54 3.48 4.90 -11.03
C PRO A 54 4.21 4.05 -9.98
N VAL A 55 5.16 4.66 -9.30
CA VAL A 55 5.74 4.06 -8.08
C VAL A 55 4.75 4.26 -6.95
N VAL A 56 4.43 3.19 -6.24
CA VAL A 56 3.57 3.21 -5.07
C VAL A 56 4.29 2.59 -3.89
N THR A 57 4.13 3.20 -2.72
CA THR A 57 4.91 2.86 -1.52
C THR A 57 4.05 2.57 -0.29
N HIS A 58 2.72 2.72 -0.42
CA HIS A 58 1.79 2.47 0.66
C HIS A 58 0.43 2.09 0.10
N VAL A 59 -0.36 1.32 0.86
CA VAL A 59 -1.71 0.88 0.50
C VAL A 59 -2.68 1.28 1.59
N LEU A 60 -3.80 1.82 1.17
CA LEU A 60 -4.97 2.08 2.00
C LEU A 60 -6.22 1.65 1.24
N GLY A 61 -7.34 1.51 1.90
CA GLY A 61 -8.57 1.26 1.18
C GLY A 61 -9.73 2.06 1.74
N ALA A 62 -10.53 2.59 0.84
CA ALA A 62 -11.68 3.39 1.22
C ALA A 62 -12.72 2.54 1.96
N SER A 63 -13.08 2.98 3.15
CA SER A 63 -14.08 2.33 4.02
C SER A 63 -15.35 3.18 4.18
N GLY A 64 -15.27 4.47 3.85
CA GLY A 64 -16.37 5.42 3.92
C GLY A 64 -16.03 6.74 3.22
N GLU A 65 -16.94 7.70 3.32
CA GLU A 65 -16.67 9.07 2.87
C GLU A 65 -15.53 9.66 3.70
N ASN A 66 -14.45 10.04 3.06
CA ASN A 66 -13.24 10.56 3.71
C ASN A 66 -12.62 9.61 4.77
N LEU A 67 -12.90 8.30 4.72
CA LEU A 67 -12.36 7.30 5.62
C LEU A 67 -11.62 6.21 4.85
N CYS A 68 -10.50 5.77 5.41
CA CYS A 68 -9.75 4.62 4.92
C CYS A 68 -9.34 3.71 6.06
N ILE A 69 -9.17 2.44 5.76
CA ILE A 69 -8.44 1.51 6.62
C ILE A 69 -7.05 1.38 6.05
N GLU A 70 -6.06 1.58 6.89
CA GLU A 70 -4.67 1.44 6.54
C GLU A 70 -3.89 0.82 7.68
N ALA A 71 -2.73 0.31 7.35
CA ALA A 71 -1.80 -0.17 8.33
C ALA A 71 -0.60 0.76 8.37
N ASN A 72 -0.29 1.25 9.53
CA ASN A 72 0.82 2.16 9.81
C ASN A 72 1.70 1.60 10.94
N ALA A 73 2.69 2.37 11.41
CA ALA A 73 3.64 1.90 12.42
C ALA A 73 3.00 1.46 13.75
N ASP A 74 1.82 1.97 14.06
CA ASP A 74 1.14 1.72 15.33
C ASP A 74 0.15 0.55 15.24
N GLY A 75 -0.11 0.07 14.02
CA GLY A 75 -1.02 -1.03 13.71
C GLY A 75 -1.99 -0.72 12.57
N VAL A 76 -3.14 -1.37 12.59
CA VAL A 76 -4.21 -1.16 11.61
C VAL A 76 -5.25 -0.22 12.20
N ASP A 77 -5.49 0.89 11.51
CA ASP A 77 -6.45 1.91 11.94
C ASP A 77 -7.45 2.28 10.84
N GLU A 78 -8.60 2.79 11.24
CA GLU A 78 -9.54 3.44 10.32
C GLU A 78 -9.41 4.96 10.47
N ASP A 79 -8.76 5.58 9.49
CA ASP A 79 -8.33 6.98 9.53
C ASP A 79 -8.97 7.84 8.44
N SER A 80 -8.74 9.15 8.52
CA SER A 80 -9.18 10.10 7.50
C SER A 80 -8.30 10.09 6.26
N LEU A 81 -8.92 10.14 5.08
CA LEU A 81 -8.24 10.37 3.80
C LEU A 81 -7.76 11.82 3.60
N SER A 82 -8.23 12.75 4.45
CA SER A 82 -7.89 14.17 4.33
C SER A 82 -6.39 14.47 4.28
N PRO A 83 -5.51 13.82 5.06
CA PRO A 83 -4.07 14.05 4.96
C PRO A 83 -3.52 13.76 3.56
N TYR A 84 -4.04 12.75 2.88
CA TYR A 84 -3.61 12.38 1.53
C TYR A 84 -4.15 13.33 0.46
N PHE A 85 -5.35 13.86 0.65
CA PHE A 85 -6.00 14.75 -0.33
C PHE A 85 -5.57 16.21 -0.19
N ASN A 86 -5.13 16.62 1.02
CA ASN A 86 -4.83 18.01 1.33
C ASN A 86 -3.32 18.33 1.37
N ASP A 87 -2.47 17.35 1.07
CA ASP A 87 -1.02 17.56 1.01
C ASP A 87 -0.49 17.20 -0.39
N PRO A 88 0.09 18.18 -1.13
CA PRO A 88 0.61 17.97 -2.49
C PRO A 88 1.80 17.00 -2.57
N LYS A 89 2.32 16.54 -1.43
CA LYS A 89 3.31 15.47 -1.39
C LYS A 89 2.75 14.11 -1.79
N TYR A 90 1.43 13.93 -1.66
CA TYR A 90 0.78 12.67 -1.93
C TYR A 90 0.05 12.67 -3.27
N THR A 91 0.04 11.50 -3.90
CA THR A 91 -0.88 11.16 -4.98
C THR A 91 -1.46 9.79 -4.66
N VAL A 92 -2.78 9.68 -4.65
CA VAL A 92 -3.47 8.41 -4.43
C VAL A 92 -3.99 7.90 -5.76
N TYR A 93 -3.64 6.67 -6.08
CA TYR A 93 -4.10 5.94 -7.25
C TYR A 93 -5.16 4.92 -6.81
N PHE A 94 -6.43 5.23 -7.00
CA PHE A 94 -7.49 4.30 -6.64
C PHE A 94 -7.72 3.28 -7.75
N ARG A 95 -7.77 2.02 -7.35
CA ARG A 95 -8.19 0.89 -8.18
C ARG A 95 -9.42 0.23 -7.60
N LYS A 96 -10.36 -0.13 -8.47
CA LYS A 96 -11.55 -0.91 -8.09
C LYS A 96 -11.30 -2.37 -8.49
N PRO A 97 -11.56 -3.34 -7.61
CA PRO A 97 -11.58 -4.74 -8.00
C PRO A 97 -12.56 -4.97 -9.16
N PHE A 98 -12.23 -5.87 -10.08
CA PHE A 98 -13.13 -6.16 -11.18
C PHE A 98 -14.45 -6.75 -10.64
N GLY A 99 -15.57 -6.38 -11.26
CA GLY A 99 -16.88 -6.86 -10.85
C GLY A 99 -17.32 -6.43 -9.44
N LEU A 100 -16.73 -5.36 -8.89
CA LEU A 100 -17.10 -4.82 -7.58
C LEU A 100 -18.57 -4.38 -7.58
N THR A 101 -19.37 -5.00 -6.73
CA THR A 101 -20.75 -4.60 -6.41
C THR A 101 -20.80 -4.02 -4.98
N ASP A 102 -21.89 -3.36 -4.62
CA ASP A 102 -22.05 -2.80 -3.27
C ASP A 102 -21.96 -3.88 -2.18
N SER A 103 -22.50 -5.07 -2.43
CA SER A 103 -22.42 -6.17 -1.48
C SER A 103 -20.99 -6.70 -1.30
N ILE A 104 -20.23 -6.80 -2.39
CA ILE A 104 -18.83 -7.23 -2.36
C ILE A 104 -17.98 -6.13 -1.70
N ALA A 105 -18.21 -4.88 -2.03
CA ALA A 105 -17.54 -3.75 -1.39
C ALA A 105 -17.75 -3.73 0.12
N ALA A 106 -19.00 -3.92 0.57
CA ALA A 106 -19.33 -4.02 1.98
C ALA A 106 -18.62 -5.22 2.65
N ALA A 107 -18.56 -6.38 1.99
CA ALA A 107 -17.88 -7.57 2.51
C ALA A 107 -16.35 -7.38 2.62
N ILE A 108 -15.71 -6.74 1.62
CA ILE A 108 -14.29 -6.39 1.66
C ILE A 108 -14.00 -5.46 2.83
N VAL A 109 -14.76 -4.36 2.96
CA VAL A 109 -14.58 -3.39 4.05
C VAL A 109 -14.84 -4.03 5.42
N ALA A 110 -15.90 -4.84 5.56
CA ALA A 110 -16.19 -5.55 6.79
C ALA A 110 -15.03 -6.48 7.19
N LYS A 111 -14.44 -7.18 6.22
CA LYS A 111 -13.27 -8.03 6.47
C LYS A 111 -12.05 -7.20 6.87
N ALA A 112 -11.74 -6.10 6.19
CA ALA A 112 -10.64 -5.21 6.55
C ALA A 112 -10.82 -4.64 7.98
N ARG A 113 -12.03 -4.27 8.37
CA ARG A 113 -12.35 -3.79 9.72
C ARG A 113 -12.08 -4.82 10.83
N THR A 114 -12.09 -6.12 10.52
CA THR A 114 -11.74 -7.13 11.54
C THR A 114 -10.29 -7.04 12.00
N TYR A 115 -9.43 -6.35 11.26
CA TYR A 115 -8.03 -6.14 11.61
C TYR A 115 -7.77 -4.81 12.31
N VAL A 116 -8.73 -3.88 12.35
CA VAL A 116 -8.58 -2.59 13.05
C VAL A 116 -8.29 -2.82 14.52
N GLY A 117 -7.26 -2.16 15.04
CA GLY A 117 -6.73 -2.33 16.39
C GLY A 117 -5.70 -3.45 16.54
N CYS A 118 -5.43 -4.25 15.50
CA CYS A 118 -4.32 -5.20 15.50
C CYS A 118 -3.00 -4.43 15.49
N LYS A 119 -2.09 -4.85 16.36
CA LYS A 119 -0.70 -4.37 16.35
C LYS A 119 0.16 -5.33 15.54
N TYR A 120 1.20 -4.78 14.93
CA TYR A 120 2.14 -5.61 14.20
C TYR A 120 3.12 -6.34 15.12
N ASP A 121 3.43 -7.57 14.75
CA ASP A 121 4.53 -8.32 15.36
C ASP A 121 5.80 -8.03 14.52
N ASP A 122 6.46 -6.92 14.86
CA ASP A 122 7.61 -6.36 14.14
C ASP A 122 8.69 -7.38 13.69
N PRO A 123 9.04 -8.44 14.47
CA PRO A 123 10.06 -9.39 14.06
C PRO A 123 9.70 -10.27 12.87
N LEU A 124 8.41 -10.62 12.70
CA LEU A 124 7.96 -11.47 11.57
C LEU A 124 8.05 -10.72 10.24
N ILE A 125 7.65 -9.46 10.25
CA ILE A 125 7.68 -8.57 9.10
C ILE A 125 9.10 -8.41 8.57
N LEU A 126 10.03 -8.19 9.49
CA LEU A 126 11.43 -7.99 9.15
C LEU A 126 12.06 -9.24 8.55
N ALA A 127 11.71 -10.43 9.07
CA ALA A 127 12.20 -11.69 8.54
C ALA A 127 11.72 -11.93 7.09
N ASP A 128 10.47 -11.57 6.79
CA ASP A 128 9.90 -11.72 5.46
C ASP A 128 10.49 -10.71 4.46
N LEU A 129 10.73 -9.48 4.89
CA LEU A 129 11.44 -8.48 4.11
C LEU A 129 12.82 -8.96 3.68
N LEU A 130 13.57 -9.53 4.62
CA LEU A 130 14.92 -9.99 4.38
C LEU A 130 14.99 -11.21 3.48
N ASN A 131 14.00 -12.09 3.55
CA ASN A 131 14.02 -13.35 2.80
C ASN A 131 13.63 -13.18 1.32
N ASN A 132 12.86 -12.14 0.97
CA ASN A 132 12.18 -12.09 -0.33
C ASN A 132 12.51 -10.85 -1.18
N THR A 133 13.41 -9.97 -0.75
CA THR A 133 13.79 -8.76 -1.51
C THR A 133 15.24 -8.80 -2.00
N LEU A 134 15.54 -7.98 -3.02
CA LEU A 134 16.93 -7.67 -3.41
C LEU A 134 17.78 -7.17 -2.24
N LEU A 135 17.15 -6.58 -1.25
CA LEU A 135 17.76 -6.20 0.01
C LEU A 135 18.29 -7.42 0.76
N GLY A 136 17.54 -8.53 0.81
CA GLY A 136 18.03 -9.81 1.35
C GLY A 136 19.25 -10.33 0.60
N HIS A 137 19.29 -10.18 -0.73
CA HIS A 137 20.47 -10.53 -1.53
C HIS A 137 21.65 -9.59 -1.31
N ALA A 138 21.43 -8.29 -1.13
CA ALA A 138 22.46 -7.32 -0.78
C ALA A 138 23.02 -7.56 0.64
N ILE A 139 22.16 -7.93 1.59
CA ILE A 139 22.51 -8.23 2.99
C ILE A 139 23.31 -9.53 3.08
N ASN A 140 23.11 -10.50 2.20
CA ASN A 140 23.91 -11.73 2.16
C ASN A 140 25.42 -11.49 1.92
N GLY A 141 25.80 -10.29 1.46
CA GLY A 141 27.20 -9.84 1.38
C GLY A 141 27.73 -9.14 2.62
N MET A 142 26.88 -8.87 3.62
CA MET A 142 27.25 -8.18 4.86
C MET A 142 27.59 -9.18 5.98
N THR A 143 28.44 -8.74 6.92
CA THR A 143 28.68 -9.54 8.12
C THR A 143 27.46 -9.52 9.04
N HIS A 144 27.34 -10.52 9.91
CA HIS A 144 26.22 -10.65 10.84
C HIS A 144 26.00 -9.39 11.70
N ASP A 145 27.09 -8.74 12.14
CA ASP A 145 27.05 -7.53 12.95
C ASP A 145 26.58 -6.31 12.14
N GLN A 146 26.98 -6.20 10.87
CA GLN A 146 26.52 -5.14 9.96
C GLN A 146 25.03 -5.28 9.65
N VAL A 147 24.57 -6.54 9.47
CA VAL A 147 23.15 -6.82 9.29
C VAL A 147 22.37 -6.43 10.55
N ALA A 148 22.84 -6.84 11.73
CA ALA A 148 22.18 -6.52 13.00
C ALA A 148 22.11 -5.00 13.24
N GLU A 149 23.22 -4.27 13.02
CA GLU A 149 23.27 -2.82 13.17
C GLU A 149 22.35 -2.09 12.15
N TRP A 150 22.32 -2.59 10.91
CA TRP A 150 21.42 -2.09 9.87
C TRP A 150 19.95 -2.37 10.22
N LEU A 151 19.62 -3.59 10.69
CA LEU A 151 18.29 -3.99 11.13
C LEU A 151 17.77 -3.09 12.24
N VAL A 152 18.59 -2.81 13.26
CA VAL A 152 18.21 -1.88 14.33
C VAL A 152 17.88 -0.48 13.78
N LYS A 153 18.59 -0.01 12.77
CA LYS A 153 18.34 1.29 12.12
C LYS A 153 17.05 1.27 11.27
N VAL A 154 16.75 0.16 10.61
CA VAL A 154 15.52 -0.02 9.81
C VAL A 154 14.32 -0.24 10.72
N MET A 155 14.46 -1.06 11.78
CA MET A 155 13.42 -1.29 12.78
C MET A 155 13.02 -0.03 13.56
N ALA A 156 13.92 0.95 13.67
CA ALA A 156 13.56 2.26 14.22
C ALA A 156 12.53 3.02 13.34
N ASN A 157 12.17 2.49 12.18
CA ASN A 157 11.16 3.07 11.31
C ASN A 157 10.30 1.99 10.59
N PRO A 158 9.49 1.21 11.33
CA PRO A 158 8.72 0.07 10.81
C PRO A 158 7.58 0.43 9.84
N ARG A 159 7.50 1.67 9.40
CA ARG A 159 6.30 2.32 8.83
C ARG A 159 5.82 1.86 7.46
N LYS A 160 6.41 0.88 6.76
CA LYS A 160 6.13 0.83 5.31
C LYS A 160 5.73 -0.48 4.66
N GLU A 161 5.72 -1.62 5.33
CA GLU A 161 5.72 -2.89 4.59
C GLU A 161 4.54 -3.84 4.80
N ILE A 162 3.58 -3.47 5.64
CA ILE A 162 2.41 -4.31 5.93
C ILE A 162 1.10 -3.65 5.51
N CYS A 163 1.20 -2.48 4.94
CA CYS A 163 0.02 -1.72 4.55
C CYS A 163 -0.85 -2.46 3.52
N ASP A 164 -0.27 -3.32 2.68
CA ASP A 164 -1.00 -4.09 1.68
C ASP A 164 -1.60 -5.39 2.23
N GLU A 165 -1.04 -5.98 3.30
CA GLU A 165 -1.47 -7.27 3.84
C GLU A 165 -2.96 -7.27 4.24
N VAL A 166 -3.44 -6.21 4.89
CA VAL A 166 -4.85 -6.05 5.27
C VAL A 166 -5.75 -6.16 4.03
N TRP A 167 -5.35 -5.50 2.95
CA TRP A 167 -6.15 -5.47 1.72
C TRP A 167 -6.00 -6.73 0.89
N VAL A 168 -4.83 -7.36 0.89
CA VAL A 168 -4.63 -8.70 0.33
C VAL A 168 -5.56 -9.70 1.02
N LEU A 169 -5.58 -9.72 2.35
CA LEU A 169 -6.45 -10.62 3.14
C LEU A 169 -7.93 -10.31 2.94
N ALA A 170 -8.31 -9.03 2.88
CA ALA A 170 -9.70 -8.62 2.69
C ALA A 170 -10.23 -9.01 1.29
N LEU A 171 -9.41 -8.85 0.26
CA LEU A 171 -9.73 -9.25 -1.10
C LEU A 171 -9.74 -10.78 -1.25
N ALA A 172 -8.72 -11.47 -0.75
CA ALA A 172 -8.62 -12.93 -0.82
C ALA A 172 -9.75 -13.66 -0.09
N ALA A 173 -10.39 -13.03 0.89
CA ALA A 173 -11.56 -13.55 1.56
C ALA A 173 -12.82 -13.57 0.68
N GLN A 174 -12.82 -12.87 -0.46
CA GLN A 174 -13.95 -12.88 -1.39
C GLN A 174 -13.76 -13.99 -2.43
N THR A 175 -14.74 -14.86 -2.57
CA THR A 175 -14.67 -16.06 -3.42
C THR A 175 -14.24 -15.76 -4.87
N GLN A 176 -14.65 -14.62 -5.41
CA GLN A 176 -14.31 -14.24 -6.79
C GLN A 176 -12.88 -13.76 -6.99
N TYR A 177 -12.17 -13.39 -5.92
CA TYR A 177 -10.77 -12.92 -5.96
C TYR A 177 -9.82 -13.94 -5.35
N ALA A 178 -10.32 -14.88 -4.56
CA ALA A 178 -9.51 -15.89 -3.89
C ALA A 178 -8.62 -16.64 -4.89
N GLY A 179 -7.33 -16.69 -4.59
CA GLY A 179 -6.35 -17.41 -5.42
C GLY A 179 -5.98 -16.72 -6.74
N LEU A 180 -6.44 -15.47 -6.98
CA LEU A 180 -6.03 -14.71 -8.16
C LEU A 180 -4.69 -14.02 -7.92
N GLY A 181 -3.78 -14.20 -8.83
CA GLY A 181 -2.55 -13.43 -8.91
C GLY A 181 -1.79 -13.31 -7.60
N THR A 182 -1.55 -12.10 -7.16
CA THR A 182 -0.88 -11.81 -5.89
C THR A 182 -1.68 -12.30 -4.67
N LEU A 183 -2.99 -12.47 -4.79
CA LEU A 183 -3.83 -13.02 -3.72
C LEU A 183 -3.68 -14.55 -3.55
N ALA A 184 -3.00 -15.23 -4.46
CA ALA A 184 -2.61 -16.64 -4.33
C ALA A 184 -1.30 -16.84 -3.55
N VAL A 185 -0.59 -15.74 -3.28
CA VAL A 185 0.69 -15.73 -2.58
C VAL A 185 0.43 -15.38 -1.11
N PRO A 186 1.19 -15.94 -0.14
CA PRO A 186 1.10 -15.50 1.24
C PRO A 186 1.16 -13.97 1.36
N PRO A 187 0.29 -13.32 2.15
CA PRO A 187 0.22 -11.87 2.24
C PRO A 187 1.57 -11.21 2.54
N ALA A 188 2.35 -11.78 3.45
CA ALA A 188 3.68 -11.32 3.80
C ALA A 188 4.72 -11.33 2.65
N LEU A 189 4.41 -11.92 1.51
CA LEU A 189 5.25 -11.92 0.30
C LEU A 189 4.79 -10.94 -0.77
N ASN A 190 3.75 -10.17 -0.48
CA ASN A 190 3.27 -9.11 -1.35
C ASN A 190 3.98 -7.79 -1.03
N ASP A 191 3.97 -6.90 -1.98
CA ASP A 191 4.32 -5.50 -1.81
C ASP A 191 3.28 -4.59 -2.49
N PRO A 192 3.20 -3.31 -2.11
CA PRO A 192 2.26 -2.38 -2.72
C PRO A 192 2.33 -2.32 -4.24
N GLN A 193 3.53 -2.42 -4.82
CA GLN A 193 3.74 -2.34 -6.27
C GLN A 193 3.28 -3.61 -6.98
N MET A 194 3.51 -4.78 -6.37
CA MET A 194 3.02 -6.07 -6.89
C MET A 194 1.49 -6.10 -6.90
N LEU A 195 0.87 -5.71 -5.78
CA LEU A 195 -0.58 -5.64 -5.68
C LEU A 195 -1.16 -4.62 -6.67
N PHE A 196 -0.55 -3.42 -6.78
CA PHE A 196 -0.96 -2.41 -7.76
C PHE A 196 -0.90 -2.94 -9.19
N GLY A 197 0.16 -3.68 -9.53
CA GLY A 197 0.44 -4.14 -10.90
C GLY A 197 -0.36 -5.37 -11.35
N ASP A 198 -1.09 -6.04 -10.47
CA ASP A 198 -1.78 -7.29 -10.79
C ASP A 198 -3.12 -7.06 -11.50
N GLU A 199 -3.09 -7.10 -12.83
CA GLU A 199 -4.27 -6.84 -13.68
C GLU A 199 -5.38 -7.89 -13.55
N ARG A 200 -5.12 -9.02 -12.86
CA ARG A 200 -6.13 -10.07 -12.63
C ARG A 200 -7.13 -9.70 -11.54
N ILE A 201 -6.76 -8.76 -10.68
CA ILE A 201 -7.57 -8.33 -9.53
C ILE A 201 -8.38 -7.08 -9.87
N TRP A 202 -7.84 -6.19 -10.68
CA TRP A 202 -8.34 -4.83 -10.84
C TRP A 202 -9.03 -4.58 -12.17
N ALA A 203 -10.03 -3.70 -12.14
CA ALA A 203 -10.52 -3.06 -13.35
C ALA A 203 -9.39 -2.24 -14.04
N ASN A 204 -9.53 -2.00 -15.36
CA ASN A 204 -8.48 -1.38 -16.15
C ASN A 204 -8.18 0.07 -15.79
N ASP A 205 -9.16 0.79 -15.27
CA ASP A 205 -9.04 2.21 -14.97
C ASP A 205 -8.46 2.46 -13.58
N VAL A 206 -7.51 3.37 -13.53
CA VAL A 206 -6.92 3.88 -12.29
C VAL A 206 -7.31 5.34 -12.16
N VAL A 207 -8.00 5.67 -11.09
CA VAL A 207 -8.34 7.04 -10.74
C VAL A 207 -7.14 7.68 -10.05
N VAL A 208 -6.70 8.83 -10.55
CA VAL A 208 -5.55 9.57 -10.03
C VAL A 208 -6.04 10.78 -9.23
N ILE A 209 -5.78 10.80 -7.94
CA ILE A 209 -6.14 11.91 -7.05
C ILE A 209 -4.85 12.51 -6.46
N PRO A 210 -4.35 13.62 -7.03
CA PRO A 210 -3.24 14.35 -6.43
C PRO A 210 -3.72 15.11 -5.20
N GLY A 211 -2.91 15.11 -4.15
CA GLY A 211 -3.14 15.98 -3.00
C GLY A 211 -2.94 17.45 -3.41
N VAL A 212 -3.79 18.31 -2.89
CA VAL A 212 -3.74 19.76 -3.16
C VAL A 212 -3.78 20.53 -1.85
N LYS A 213 -3.09 21.68 -1.80
CA LYS A 213 -3.22 22.55 -0.63
C LYS A 213 -4.65 23.08 -0.55
N PRO A 214 -5.28 23.05 0.63
CA PRO A 214 -6.56 23.74 0.82
C PRO A 214 -6.40 25.21 0.42
N THR A 215 -7.26 25.67 -0.48
CA THR A 215 -7.39 27.10 -0.74
C THR A 215 -8.09 27.69 0.47
N GLY A 216 -7.34 28.46 1.30
CA GLY A 216 -7.88 29.19 2.43
C GLY A 216 -8.89 30.24 2.01
#